data_1b610bc51cfe0972091e1b660367f64f
#
_entry.id   1b610bc51cfe0972091e1b660367f64f
#
_cell.length_a   1.000
_cell.length_b   1.000
_cell.length_c   1.000
_cell.angle_alpha   90.00
_cell.angle_beta   90.00
_cell.angle_gamma   90.00
#
_symmetry.space_group_name_H-M   'P 1'
#
loop_
_entity.id
_entity.type
_entity.pdbx_description
1 polymer ?
#
loop_
_entity_poly.entity_id
_entity_poly.type
_entity_poly.pdbx_seq_one_letter_code
_entity_poly.pdbx_strand_id
1 'polypeptide(L)'
;MKLVSKVLIAGVFAAATQLAMAADDWLKTIPEFTLTDHLGNTHSLDMYEDKEFVVFYVQGNGCPIARIARPNLREVRAEFEEKGSEFLAFNSNIQDSPEAIGREAEKFGIDFPIMKDEGQVLAKTLGVERTAEVFVVDPRTRDVFFRGPINDQLGYETQKNEASAHYLKDALNTVLAGGKVNMDDIPDSKGCLIAIF
;
A
#
# COMPACT_ATOMS: atom_id res chain seq x y z
N MET A 1 68.48 -30.59 33.80
CA MET A 1 67.24 -29.98 34.30
C MET A 1 66.70 -29.04 33.22
N LYS A 2 65.72 -29.53 32.41
CA LYS A 2 65.14 -28.75 31.30
C LYS A 2 63.75 -28.30 31.70
N LEU A 3 63.57 -27.02 31.88
CA LEU A 3 62.21 -26.41 32.04
C LEU A 3 61.51 -26.38 30.70
N VAL A 4 60.35 -26.99 30.62
CA VAL A 4 59.44 -26.91 29.47
C VAL A 4 58.38 -25.86 29.81
N SER A 5 58.43 -24.74 29.12
CA SER A 5 57.45 -23.67 29.25
C SER A 5 56.20 -24.04 28.40
N LYS A 6 55.06 -24.18 29.06
CA LYS A 6 53.76 -24.39 28.41
C LYS A 6 53.18 -23.03 28.03
N VAL A 7 53.09 -22.75 26.74
CA VAL A 7 52.33 -21.62 26.22
C VAL A 7 50.87 -22.01 26.09
N LEU A 8 49.99 -21.36 26.86
CA LEU A 8 48.54 -21.45 26.70
C LEU A 8 48.10 -20.45 25.63
N ILE A 9 47.61 -20.97 24.51
CA ILE A 9 46.95 -20.15 23.50
C ILE A 9 45.47 -20.08 23.89
N ALA A 10 45.04 -18.91 24.39
CA ALA A 10 43.65 -18.62 24.60
C ALA A 10 42.99 -18.21 23.25
N GLY A 11 42.20 -19.10 22.68
CA GLY A 11 41.41 -18.83 21.49
C GLY A 11 40.21 -17.93 21.86
N VAL A 12 40.23 -16.71 21.38
CA VAL A 12 39.07 -15.81 21.44
C VAL A 12 38.09 -16.24 20.33
N PHE A 13 37.01 -16.91 20.71
CA PHE A 13 35.87 -17.12 19.82
C PHE A 13 35.10 -15.81 19.75
N ALA A 14 35.27 -15.06 18.66
CA ALA A 14 34.39 -13.98 18.30
C ALA A 14 33.09 -14.58 17.79
N ALA A 15 32.05 -14.60 18.64
CA ALA A 15 30.69 -14.89 18.20
C ALA A 15 30.20 -13.72 17.34
N ALA A 16 30.24 -13.91 16.04
CA ALA A 16 29.55 -13.02 15.11
C ALA A 16 28.03 -13.22 15.28
N THR A 17 27.39 -12.37 16.06
CA THR A 17 25.93 -12.23 16.05
C THR A 17 25.52 -11.67 14.68
N GLN A 18 25.14 -12.55 13.77
CA GLN A 18 24.36 -12.16 12.61
C GLN A 18 22.99 -11.68 13.11
N LEU A 19 22.81 -10.37 13.18
CA LEU A 19 21.47 -9.81 13.17
C LEU A 19 20.86 -10.21 11.81
N ALA A 20 19.97 -11.20 11.82
CA ALA A 20 19.05 -11.40 10.73
C ALA A 20 18.16 -10.14 10.69
N MET A 21 18.49 -9.21 9.81
CA MET A 21 17.56 -8.18 9.39
C MET A 21 16.47 -8.95 8.65
N ALA A 22 15.28 -9.06 9.25
CA ALA A 22 14.09 -9.42 8.52
C ALA A 22 13.99 -8.35 7.40
N ALA A 23 14.22 -8.77 6.17
CA ALA A 23 14.00 -7.92 5.03
C ALA A 23 12.48 -7.72 4.94
N ASP A 24 12.02 -6.50 5.18
CA ASP A 24 10.72 -6.05 4.69
C ASP A 24 10.74 -6.24 3.18
N ASP A 25 10.10 -7.31 2.72
CA ASP A 25 10.15 -7.74 1.31
C ASP A 25 9.17 -6.92 0.42
N TRP A 26 8.61 -5.84 0.94
CA TRP A 26 7.76 -4.94 0.16
C TRP A 26 8.53 -3.72 -0.33
N LEU A 27 8.18 -3.26 -1.53
CA LEU A 27 8.84 -2.13 -2.14
C LEU A 27 8.57 -0.84 -1.36
N LYS A 28 9.63 -0.16 -0.95
CA LYS A 28 9.58 1.08 -0.17
C LYS A 28 9.44 2.34 -1.03
N THR A 29 9.52 2.22 -2.35
CA THR A 29 9.40 3.33 -3.28
C THR A 29 8.52 2.94 -4.46
N ILE A 30 7.66 3.86 -4.91
CA ILE A 30 6.86 3.69 -6.12
C ILE A 30 7.68 4.09 -7.36
N PRO A 31 7.63 3.33 -8.48
CA PRO A 31 8.30 3.72 -9.72
C PRO A 31 7.63 4.94 -10.34
N GLU A 32 8.32 5.57 -11.28
CA GLU A 32 7.65 6.48 -12.21
C GLU A 32 6.60 5.73 -13.01
N PHE A 33 5.46 6.39 -13.19
CA PHE A 33 4.40 5.88 -14.03
C PHE A 33 3.72 7.02 -14.78
N THR A 34 3.12 6.68 -15.90
CA THR A 34 2.17 7.52 -16.60
C THR A 34 1.00 6.64 -16.99
N LEU A 35 -0.14 6.83 -16.36
CA LEU A 35 -1.34 6.00 -16.54
C LEU A 35 -2.53 6.88 -16.89
N THR A 36 -3.47 6.32 -17.64
CA THR A 36 -4.73 6.99 -17.99
C THR A 36 -5.86 6.47 -17.13
N ASP A 37 -6.68 7.38 -16.59
CA ASP A 37 -7.86 7.01 -15.82
C ASP A 37 -9.05 6.64 -16.73
N HIS A 38 -10.12 6.18 -16.12
CA HIS A 38 -11.35 5.80 -16.81
C HIS A 38 -12.12 6.93 -17.46
N LEU A 39 -11.71 8.18 -17.21
CA LEU A 39 -12.26 9.41 -17.82
C LEU A 39 -11.38 9.93 -18.97
N GLY A 40 -10.21 9.32 -19.20
CA GLY A 40 -9.26 9.67 -20.24
C GLY A 40 -8.21 10.69 -19.81
N ASN A 41 -8.12 11.04 -18.53
CA ASN A 41 -7.08 11.93 -18.03
C ASN A 41 -5.80 11.14 -17.73
N THR A 42 -4.67 11.76 -17.99
CA THR A 42 -3.35 11.17 -17.69
C THR A 42 -2.92 11.58 -16.29
N HIS A 43 -2.31 10.62 -15.56
CA HIS A 43 -1.79 10.81 -14.23
C HIS A 43 -0.34 10.32 -14.15
N SER A 44 0.49 11.12 -13.47
CA SER A 44 1.85 10.76 -13.05
C SER A 44 2.05 11.31 -11.62
N LEU A 45 3.01 10.80 -10.88
CA LEU A 45 3.15 11.16 -9.47
C LEU A 45 3.59 12.61 -9.28
N ASP A 46 4.41 13.14 -10.18
CA ASP A 46 4.89 14.53 -10.21
C ASP A 46 3.76 15.57 -10.35
N MET A 47 2.61 15.20 -10.88
CA MET A 47 1.43 16.09 -10.91
C MET A 47 0.87 16.41 -9.51
N TYR A 48 1.30 15.70 -8.50
CA TYR A 48 0.82 15.80 -7.11
C TYR A 48 1.91 16.25 -6.12
N GLU A 49 3.03 16.79 -6.59
CA GLU A 49 4.13 17.25 -5.72
C GLU A 49 3.73 18.37 -4.74
N ASP A 50 2.63 19.07 -5.01
CA ASP A 50 2.02 20.05 -4.12
C ASP A 50 1.20 19.45 -2.97
N LYS A 51 0.95 18.13 -3.03
CA LYS A 51 0.20 17.41 -1.99
C LYS A 51 1.12 16.89 -0.90
N GLU A 52 0.56 16.74 0.30
CA GLU A 52 1.27 16.13 1.42
C GLU A 52 1.54 14.65 1.14
N PHE A 53 0.50 13.90 0.71
CA PHE A 53 0.59 12.50 0.33
C PHE A 53 -0.40 12.18 -0.80
N VAL A 54 -0.07 11.12 -1.55
CA VAL A 54 -1.00 10.45 -2.46
C VAL A 54 -1.38 9.09 -1.87
N VAL A 55 -2.68 8.86 -1.74
CA VAL A 55 -3.25 7.58 -1.28
C VAL A 55 -3.74 6.81 -2.50
N PHE A 56 -3.12 5.69 -2.78
CA PHE A 56 -3.56 4.78 -3.84
C PHE A 56 -4.44 3.69 -3.27
N TYR A 57 -5.59 3.47 -3.91
CA TYR A 57 -6.51 2.38 -3.61
C TYR A 57 -6.50 1.36 -4.75
N VAL A 58 -6.33 0.09 -4.43
CA VAL A 58 -6.37 -1.00 -5.41
C VAL A 58 -7.82 -1.38 -5.69
N GLN A 59 -8.32 -0.97 -6.85
CA GLN A 59 -9.67 -1.22 -7.31
C GLN A 59 -9.72 -2.48 -8.18
N GLY A 60 -10.86 -3.16 -8.19
CA GLY A 60 -11.16 -4.28 -9.11
C GLY A 60 -12.66 -4.39 -9.33
N ASN A 61 -13.06 -4.50 -10.60
CA ASN A 61 -14.47 -4.59 -10.97
C ASN A 61 -15.11 -5.85 -10.38
N GLY A 62 -16.33 -5.69 -9.88
CA GLY A 62 -17.11 -6.78 -9.32
C GLY A 62 -16.62 -7.32 -7.98
N CYS A 63 -15.52 -6.83 -7.42
CA CYS A 63 -15.03 -7.30 -6.12
C CYS A 63 -15.95 -6.85 -4.97
N PRO A 64 -16.63 -7.79 -4.26
CA PRO A 64 -17.52 -7.43 -3.17
C PRO A 64 -16.78 -6.78 -2.00
N ILE A 65 -15.55 -7.23 -1.71
CA ILE A 65 -14.72 -6.67 -0.63
C ILE A 65 -14.35 -5.22 -0.93
N ALA A 66 -13.87 -4.93 -2.15
CA ALA A 66 -13.57 -3.57 -2.55
C ALA A 66 -14.80 -2.65 -2.50
N ARG A 67 -15.99 -3.19 -2.80
CA ARG A 67 -17.25 -2.45 -2.71
C ARG A 67 -17.62 -2.11 -1.27
N ILE A 68 -17.49 -3.08 -0.35
CA ILE A 68 -17.81 -2.89 1.07
C ILE A 68 -16.79 -1.96 1.76
N ALA A 69 -15.54 -1.95 1.32
CA ALA A 69 -14.48 -1.09 1.86
C ALA A 69 -14.66 0.41 1.50
N ARG A 70 -15.32 0.73 0.38
CA ARG A 70 -15.41 2.11 -0.14
C ARG A 70 -16.07 3.13 0.78
N PRO A 71 -17.14 2.86 1.54
CA PRO A 71 -17.65 3.84 2.51
C PRO A 71 -16.59 4.30 3.49
N ASN A 72 -15.80 3.38 4.04
CA ASN A 72 -14.69 3.72 4.95
C ASN A 72 -13.59 4.53 4.23
N LEU A 73 -13.27 4.17 2.98
CA LEU A 73 -12.32 4.96 2.17
C LEU A 73 -12.83 6.39 1.96
N ARG A 74 -14.11 6.56 1.66
CA ARG A 74 -14.73 7.88 1.45
C ARG A 74 -14.65 8.75 2.70
N GLU A 75 -14.88 8.18 3.88
CA GLU A 75 -14.75 8.90 5.14
C GLU A 75 -13.33 9.38 5.39
N VAL A 76 -12.33 8.50 5.22
CA VAL A 76 -10.92 8.86 5.35
C VAL A 76 -10.53 9.90 4.29
N ARG A 77 -10.97 9.72 3.05
CA ARG A 77 -10.73 10.66 1.95
C ARG A 77 -11.23 12.05 2.29
N ALA A 78 -12.49 12.19 2.71
CA ALA A 78 -13.09 13.48 3.05
C ALA A 78 -12.29 14.22 4.13
N GLU A 79 -11.80 13.50 5.15
CA GLU A 79 -10.98 14.08 6.22
C GLU A 79 -9.59 14.52 5.73
N PHE A 80 -8.94 13.72 4.88
CA PHE A 80 -7.52 13.92 4.56
C PHE A 80 -7.28 14.72 3.27
N GLU A 81 -8.24 14.82 2.37
CA GLU A 81 -8.18 15.81 1.27
C GLU A 81 -8.15 17.24 1.83
N GLU A 82 -8.89 17.54 2.90
CA GLU A 82 -8.82 18.83 3.58
C GLU A 82 -7.46 19.09 4.23
N LYS A 83 -6.69 18.04 4.50
CA LYS A 83 -5.32 18.10 5.04
C LYS A 83 -4.23 18.05 3.97
N GLY A 84 -4.61 18.18 2.69
CA GLY A 84 -3.68 18.24 1.56
C GLY A 84 -3.29 16.90 0.96
N SER A 85 -3.95 15.81 1.29
CA SER A 85 -3.72 14.52 0.61
C SER A 85 -4.57 14.39 -0.64
N GLU A 86 -4.10 13.61 -1.61
CA GLU A 86 -4.84 13.25 -2.84
C GLU A 86 -5.19 11.76 -2.82
N PHE A 87 -6.34 11.40 -3.40
CA PHE A 87 -6.81 10.00 -3.44
C PHE A 87 -7.03 9.55 -4.88
N LEU A 88 -6.31 8.53 -5.27
CA LEU A 88 -6.36 7.90 -6.58
C LEU A 88 -6.63 6.41 -6.42
N ALA A 89 -7.20 5.79 -7.45
CA ALA A 89 -7.24 4.34 -7.53
C ALA A 89 -6.51 3.86 -8.79
N PHE A 90 -6.06 2.61 -8.76
CA PHE A 90 -5.63 1.91 -9.96
C PHE A 90 -6.25 0.51 -10.02
N ASN A 91 -6.48 0.05 -11.25
CA ASN A 91 -7.03 -1.26 -11.54
C ASN A 91 -6.05 -2.04 -12.43
N SER A 92 -5.50 -3.11 -11.87
CA SER A 92 -4.53 -3.99 -12.52
C SER A 92 -5.12 -5.31 -13.03
N ASN A 93 -6.45 -5.49 -12.92
CA ASN A 93 -7.09 -6.66 -13.51
C ASN A 93 -7.05 -6.57 -15.04
N ILE A 94 -6.44 -7.52 -15.70
CA ILE A 94 -6.29 -7.51 -17.16
C ILE A 94 -7.63 -7.57 -17.92
N GLN A 95 -8.65 -8.17 -17.31
CA GLN A 95 -10.00 -8.29 -17.90
C GLN A 95 -10.83 -7.00 -17.77
N ASP A 96 -10.42 -6.05 -16.95
CA ASP A 96 -11.15 -4.80 -16.71
C ASP A 96 -10.69 -3.74 -17.71
N SER A 97 -11.47 -3.52 -18.80
CA SER A 97 -11.17 -2.43 -19.72
C SER A 97 -11.49 -1.05 -19.10
N PRO A 98 -10.90 0.05 -19.61
CA PRO A 98 -11.23 1.40 -19.15
C PRO A 98 -12.73 1.69 -19.15
N GLU A 99 -13.46 1.25 -20.19
CA GLU A 99 -14.91 1.42 -20.28
C GLU A 99 -15.67 0.59 -19.24
N ALA A 100 -15.17 -0.61 -18.92
CA ALA A 100 -15.75 -1.45 -17.86
C ALA A 100 -15.52 -0.83 -16.48
N ILE A 101 -14.35 -0.24 -16.26
CA ILE A 101 -14.02 0.52 -15.05
C ILE A 101 -14.95 1.73 -14.94
N GLY A 102 -15.15 2.49 -16.02
CA GLY A 102 -16.06 3.64 -16.05
C GLY A 102 -17.50 3.26 -15.70
N ARG A 103 -18.02 2.17 -16.29
CA ARG A 103 -19.37 1.67 -15.93
C ARG A 103 -19.48 1.24 -14.46
N GLU A 104 -18.44 0.63 -13.91
CA GLU A 104 -18.41 0.25 -12.48
C GLU A 104 -18.38 1.52 -11.61
N ALA A 105 -17.59 2.52 -12.00
CA ALA A 105 -17.51 3.80 -11.30
C ALA A 105 -18.86 4.53 -11.29
N GLU A 106 -19.52 4.65 -12.43
CA GLU A 106 -20.86 5.26 -12.55
C GLU A 106 -21.89 4.49 -11.70
N LYS A 107 -21.94 3.15 -11.86
CA LYS A 107 -22.90 2.31 -11.16
C LYS A 107 -22.84 2.42 -9.64
N PHE A 108 -21.65 2.62 -9.10
CA PHE A 108 -21.41 2.63 -7.67
C PHE A 108 -21.00 3.98 -7.10
N GLY A 109 -21.10 5.05 -7.91
CA GLY A 109 -20.83 6.42 -7.49
C GLY A 109 -19.38 6.60 -6.99
N ILE A 110 -18.40 6.07 -7.75
CA ILE A 110 -16.98 6.30 -7.46
C ILE A 110 -16.62 7.63 -8.11
N ASP A 111 -16.25 8.61 -7.30
CA ASP A 111 -16.07 10.01 -7.67
C ASP A 111 -14.60 10.46 -7.67
N PHE A 112 -13.68 9.50 -7.74
CA PHE A 112 -12.23 9.75 -7.84
C PHE A 112 -11.62 8.96 -9.01
N PRO A 113 -10.47 9.40 -9.56
CA PRO A 113 -9.84 8.78 -10.70
C PRO A 113 -9.49 7.30 -10.44
N ILE A 114 -9.79 6.43 -11.41
CA ILE A 114 -9.36 5.02 -11.41
C ILE A 114 -8.48 4.82 -12.64
N MET A 115 -7.18 4.78 -12.43
CA MET A 115 -6.20 4.57 -13.49
C MET A 115 -6.19 3.11 -13.93
N LYS A 116 -6.10 2.86 -15.23
CA LYS A 116 -5.86 1.53 -15.75
C LYS A 116 -4.35 1.23 -15.69
N ASP A 117 -3.95 0.28 -14.87
CA ASP A 117 -2.56 -0.17 -14.76
C ASP A 117 -2.23 -1.13 -15.91
N GLU A 118 -1.99 -0.55 -17.11
CA GLU A 118 -1.64 -1.30 -18.30
C GLU A 118 -0.30 -2.04 -18.09
N GLY A 119 -0.29 -3.34 -18.43
CA GLY A 119 0.89 -4.19 -18.23
C GLY A 119 1.17 -4.54 -16.76
N GLN A 120 0.31 -4.12 -15.83
CA GLN A 120 0.41 -4.40 -14.39
C GLN A 120 1.72 -3.87 -13.79
N VAL A 121 2.18 -2.69 -14.23
CA VAL A 121 3.45 -2.11 -13.80
C VAL A 121 3.42 -1.76 -12.32
N LEU A 122 2.38 -1.05 -11.87
CA LEU A 122 2.23 -0.71 -10.46
C LEU A 122 2.03 -1.95 -9.60
N ALA A 123 1.13 -2.86 -10.02
CA ALA A 123 0.86 -4.07 -9.26
C ALA A 123 2.11 -4.94 -9.08
N LYS A 124 2.86 -5.17 -10.15
CA LYS A 124 4.12 -5.95 -10.09
C LYS A 124 5.17 -5.31 -9.20
N THR A 125 5.34 -4.00 -9.34
CA THR A 125 6.39 -3.28 -8.61
C THR A 125 6.06 -3.13 -7.13
N LEU A 126 4.79 -2.85 -6.79
CA LEU A 126 4.33 -2.74 -5.41
C LEU A 126 4.04 -4.10 -4.76
N GLY A 127 4.14 -5.20 -5.50
CA GLY A 127 3.81 -6.53 -5.00
C GLY A 127 2.34 -6.66 -4.62
N VAL A 128 1.44 -6.02 -5.38
CA VAL A 128 0.00 -6.07 -5.12
C VAL A 128 -0.54 -7.46 -5.45
N GLU A 129 -1.23 -8.04 -4.49
CA GLU A 129 -1.88 -9.34 -4.67
C GLU A 129 -3.40 -9.25 -4.64
N ARG A 130 -3.95 -8.19 -4.03
CA ARG A 130 -5.38 -8.11 -3.73
C ARG A 130 -5.95 -6.72 -3.95
N THR A 131 -7.22 -6.67 -4.31
CA THR A 131 -8.01 -5.43 -4.28
C THR A 131 -8.26 -4.95 -2.85
N ALA A 132 -8.76 -3.71 -2.69
CA ALA A 132 -9.01 -3.07 -1.39
C ALA A 132 -7.75 -2.85 -0.53
N GLU A 133 -6.57 -3.04 -1.08
CA GLU A 133 -5.31 -2.62 -0.48
C GLU A 133 -5.10 -1.14 -0.72
N VAL A 134 -4.46 -0.45 0.22
CA VAL A 134 -4.11 0.96 0.11
C VAL A 134 -2.62 1.17 0.33
N PHE A 135 -2.09 2.21 -0.34
CA PHE A 135 -0.71 2.67 -0.18
C PHE A 135 -0.72 4.17 0.11
N VAL A 136 0.13 4.63 1.02
CA VAL A 136 0.38 6.06 1.27
C VAL A 136 1.77 6.39 0.78
N VAL A 137 1.87 7.35 -0.14
CA VAL A 137 3.10 7.67 -0.86
C VAL A 137 3.40 9.16 -0.75
N ASP A 138 4.64 9.53 -0.48
CA ASP A 138 5.13 10.89 -0.68
C ASP A 138 5.35 11.13 -2.18
N PRO A 139 4.64 12.05 -2.84
CA PRO A 139 4.79 12.26 -4.27
C PRO A 139 6.15 12.83 -4.69
N ARG A 140 6.88 13.48 -3.78
CA ARG A 140 8.18 14.14 -4.04
C ARG A 140 9.34 13.15 -3.94
N THR A 141 9.35 12.31 -2.89
CA THR A 141 10.42 11.32 -2.67
C THR A 141 10.09 9.95 -3.24
N ARG A 142 8.80 9.69 -3.52
CA ARG A 142 8.24 8.41 -3.95
C ARG A 142 8.31 7.31 -2.89
N ASP A 143 8.61 7.68 -1.65
CA ASP A 143 8.63 6.73 -0.55
C ASP A 143 7.21 6.25 -0.23
N VAL A 144 7.08 4.95 -0.03
CA VAL A 144 5.84 4.32 0.43
C VAL A 144 5.90 4.20 1.95
N PHE A 145 5.05 4.95 2.64
CA PHE A 145 5.01 4.99 4.09
C PHE A 145 4.07 3.97 4.73
N PHE A 146 3.07 3.54 3.96
CA PHE A 146 2.07 2.59 4.42
C PHE A 146 1.61 1.70 3.28
N ARG A 147 1.36 0.45 3.61
CA ARG A 147 0.69 -0.55 2.78
C ARG A 147 -0.20 -1.39 3.68
N GLY A 148 -1.46 -1.58 3.30
CA GLY A 148 -2.35 -2.42 4.11
C GLY A 148 -3.83 -2.19 3.84
N PRO A 149 -4.72 -2.72 4.67
CA PRO A 149 -6.14 -2.47 4.60
C PRO A 149 -6.50 -1.09 5.16
N ILE A 150 -7.69 -0.58 4.80
CA ILE A 150 -8.22 0.68 5.35
C ILE A 150 -8.43 0.56 6.86
N ASN A 151 -9.03 -0.55 7.31
CA ASN A 151 -9.34 -0.85 8.70
C ASN A 151 -9.53 -2.37 8.90
N ASP A 152 -9.93 -2.80 10.10
CA ASP A 152 -10.16 -4.19 10.46
C ASP A 152 -11.62 -4.66 10.31
N GLN A 153 -12.47 -3.90 9.62
CA GLN A 153 -13.89 -4.23 9.48
C GLN A 153 -14.12 -5.47 8.61
N LEU A 154 -13.27 -5.67 7.60
CA LEU A 154 -13.43 -6.75 6.62
C LEU A 154 -12.47 -7.90 6.87
N GLY A 155 -13.03 -9.09 7.09
CA GLY A 155 -12.36 -10.37 7.06
C GLY A 155 -12.99 -11.31 6.04
N TYR A 156 -12.36 -12.44 5.73
CA TYR A 156 -12.95 -13.43 4.81
C TYR A 156 -14.13 -14.17 5.41
N GLU A 157 -14.08 -14.41 6.71
CA GLU A 157 -15.12 -15.19 7.41
C GLU A 157 -16.09 -14.31 8.19
N THR A 158 -15.66 -13.11 8.54
CA THR A 158 -16.44 -12.19 9.39
C THR A 158 -16.35 -10.77 8.89
N GLN A 159 -17.48 -10.08 8.92
CA GLN A 159 -17.56 -8.64 8.76
C GLN A 159 -18.00 -8.04 10.09
N LYS A 160 -17.22 -7.12 10.63
CA LYS A 160 -17.61 -6.35 11.82
C LYS A 160 -18.61 -5.27 11.41
N ASN A 161 -19.54 -4.93 12.30
CA ASN A 161 -20.46 -3.80 12.07
C ASN A 161 -19.69 -2.47 12.07
N GLU A 162 -18.67 -2.35 12.94
CA GLU A 162 -17.81 -1.18 13.05
C GLU A 162 -16.35 -1.62 13.13
N ALA A 163 -15.46 -0.79 12.59
CA ALA A 163 -14.03 -1.00 12.73
C ALA A 163 -13.57 -0.68 14.15
N SER A 164 -12.65 -1.49 14.68
CA SER A 164 -11.97 -1.24 15.95
C SER A 164 -10.51 -0.80 15.78
N ALA A 165 -9.94 -1.01 14.59
CA ALA A 165 -8.63 -0.51 14.18
C ALA A 165 -8.75 0.23 12.84
N HIS A 166 -8.13 1.40 12.73
CA HIS A 166 -8.26 2.32 11.60
C HIS A 166 -6.91 2.53 10.91
N TYR A 167 -6.34 1.47 10.34
CA TYR A 167 -4.95 1.42 9.87
C TYR A 167 -4.56 2.57 8.94
N LEU A 168 -5.35 2.86 7.90
CA LEU A 168 -5.06 3.96 6.97
C LEU A 168 -5.12 5.32 7.66
N LYS A 169 -6.14 5.56 8.47
CA LYS A 169 -6.31 6.83 9.18
C LYS A 169 -5.17 7.07 10.18
N ASP A 170 -4.79 6.05 10.92
CA ASP A 170 -3.72 6.10 11.90
C ASP A 170 -2.35 6.31 11.21
N ALA A 171 -2.14 5.63 10.07
CA ALA A 171 -0.95 5.83 9.24
C ALA A 171 -0.85 7.27 8.73
N LEU A 172 -1.92 7.82 8.13
CA LEU A 172 -1.96 9.19 7.63
C LEU A 172 -1.70 10.22 8.74
N ASN A 173 -2.32 10.06 9.91
CA ASN A 173 -2.07 10.94 11.05
C ASN A 173 -0.60 10.85 11.51
N THR A 174 -0.03 9.64 11.52
CA THR A 174 1.37 9.41 11.90
C THR A 174 2.34 10.12 10.97
N VAL A 175 2.18 9.96 9.65
CA VAL A 175 3.09 10.56 8.66
C VAL A 175 2.92 12.07 8.57
N LEU A 176 1.70 12.61 8.69
CA LEU A 176 1.45 14.06 8.76
C LEU A 176 2.09 14.71 10.00
N ALA A 177 2.22 13.97 11.09
CA ALA A 177 2.94 14.41 12.28
C ALA A 177 4.46 14.22 12.17
N GLY A 178 5.00 13.78 11.02
CA GLY A 178 6.42 13.50 10.82
C GLY A 178 6.90 12.20 11.47
N GLY A 179 5.97 11.33 11.89
CA GLY A 179 6.26 10.03 12.48
C GLY A 179 6.48 8.94 11.43
N LYS A 180 6.85 7.75 11.91
CA LYS A 180 7.05 6.55 11.09
C LYS A 180 6.00 5.50 11.45
N VAL A 181 5.35 4.95 10.45
CA VAL A 181 4.37 3.86 10.62
C VAL A 181 5.11 2.57 10.98
N ASN A 182 4.63 1.88 12.02
CA ASN A 182 5.10 0.52 12.33
C ASN A 182 4.33 -0.49 11.46
N MET A 183 5.00 -1.01 10.44
CA MET A 183 4.38 -1.94 9.49
C MET A 183 4.17 -3.35 10.06
N ASP A 184 4.87 -3.73 11.15
CA ASP A 184 4.72 -5.05 11.78
C ASP A 184 3.33 -5.27 12.39
N ASP A 185 2.62 -4.18 12.71
CA ASP A 185 1.27 -4.22 13.29
C ASP A 185 0.16 -4.16 12.21
N ILE A 186 0.52 -4.06 10.93
CA ILE A 186 -0.43 -3.93 9.84
C ILE A 186 -0.72 -5.30 9.23
N PRO A 187 -1.97 -5.78 9.28
CA PRO A 187 -2.32 -7.07 8.68
C PRO A 187 -2.44 -6.98 7.16
N ASP A 188 -2.38 -8.15 6.50
CA ASP A 188 -2.63 -8.26 5.07
C ASP A 188 -4.05 -7.83 4.69
N SER A 189 -4.17 -7.17 3.55
CA SER A 189 -5.45 -6.81 2.95
C SER A 189 -6.27 -8.04 2.55
N LYS A 190 -7.60 -7.96 2.67
CA LYS A 190 -8.53 -9.09 2.49
C LYS A 190 -9.35 -9.02 1.20
N GLY A 191 -8.86 -8.33 0.19
CA GLY A 191 -9.56 -8.19 -1.10
C GLY A 191 -9.55 -9.42 -1.99
N CYS A 192 -10.15 -9.30 -3.18
CA CYS A 192 -10.11 -10.33 -4.21
C CYS A 192 -8.70 -10.44 -4.79
N LEU A 193 -8.27 -11.65 -5.12
CA LEU A 193 -6.96 -11.86 -5.77
C LEU A 193 -6.91 -11.18 -7.15
N ILE A 194 -5.77 -10.61 -7.45
CA ILE A 194 -5.43 -10.08 -8.77
C ILE A 194 -4.43 -11.05 -9.40
N ALA A 195 -4.77 -11.59 -10.57
CA ALA A 195 -3.84 -12.43 -11.31
C ALA A 195 -2.77 -11.54 -11.95
N ILE A 196 -1.51 -11.77 -11.62
CA ILE A 196 -0.35 -11.08 -12.17
C ILE A 196 0.31 -11.97 -13.24
N PHE A 197 0.64 -11.39 -14.41
CA PHE A 197 1.16 -12.10 -15.58
C PHE A 197 2.49 -11.54 -16.06
#